data_b382551da19a6042ea44be4b0b4e4db1
#
_entry.id   b382551da19a6042ea44be4b0b4e4db1
#
_cell.length_a   1.000
_cell.length_b   1.000
_cell.length_c   1.000
_cell.angle_alpha   90.00
_cell.angle_beta   90.00
_cell.angle_gamma   90.00
#
_symmetry.space_group_name_H-M   'P 1'
#
loop_
_entity.id
_entity.type
_entity.pdbx_description
1 polymer ?
#
loop_
_entity_poly.entity_id
_entity_poly.type
_entity_poly.pdbx_seq_one_letter_code
_entity_poly.pdbx_strand_id
1 'polypeptide(L)'
;MAQKKYTQTQQVIDTLRKCGGYATLGNLYHLVDTKSWTTKTPNESIRRIVQQSDDIFKIQPGLWALEECRNEVMRKFDIQTKEAKDDERFTHGFYQGLLIEIGNMRHFTTYVPAQDQNRKFLEKPLKDLCSTIRIPSFSYGNLTNRARTVDVIWFNERKMPNSFFEVEHSTDIQNSVTKFCDLQDFSSRFCIVAPKNRMEQFKKVMSRTAFKDVKERVEFRSYEQVTKLYETMCIQQSIGGLI
;
A
#
# COMPACT_ATOMS: atom_id res chain seq x y z
N MET A 1 -7.47 12.67 -44.87
CA MET A 1 -7.92 12.02 -43.61
C MET A 1 -7.18 12.69 -42.45
N ALA A 2 -7.89 13.44 -41.59
CA ALA A 2 -7.24 14.06 -40.42
C ALA A 2 -6.75 12.98 -39.47
N GLN A 3 -5.46 12.92 -39.21
CA GLN A 3 -4.90 12.05 -38.15
C GLN A 3 -5.55 12.44 -36.82
N LYS A 4 -6.34 11.54 -36.24
CA LYS A 4 -6.96 11.73 -34.94
C LYS A 4 -5.84 12.00 -33.95
N LYS A 5 -5.72 13.23 -33.47
CA LYS A 5 -4.67 13.64 -32.52
C LYS A 5 -4.74 12.75 -31.29
N TYR A 6 -3.69 11.95 -31.04
CA TYR A 6 -3.62 11.03 -29.93
C TYR A 6 -3.65 11.80 -28.61
N THR A 7 -4.75 11.68 -27.86
CA THR A 7 -5.00 12.52 -26.68
C THR A 7 -4.27 11.99 -25.44
N GLN A 8 -4.04 12.86 -24.45
CA GLN A 8 -3.49 12.47 -23.16
C GLN A 8 -4.33 11.36 -22.50
N THR A 9 -5.66 11.48 -22.57
CA THR A 9 -6.59 10.46 -22.06
C THR A 9 -6.37 9.12 -22.77
N GLN A 10 -6.23 9.10 -24.09
CA GLN A 10 -5.99 7.88 -24.84
C GLN A 10 -4.66 7.23 -24.47
N GLN A 11 -3.61 8.01 -24.20
CA GLN A 11 -2.31 7.51 -23.76
C GLN A 11 -2.40 6.84 -22.38
N VAL A 12 -3.16 7.40 -21.44
CA VAL A 12 -3.40 6.80 -20.12
C VAL A 12 -4.21 5.50 -20.26
N ILE A 13 -5.28 5.49 -21.07
CA ILE A 13 -6.10 4.30 -21.33
C ILE A 13 -5.25 3.18 -21.94
N ASP A 14 -4.45 3.49 -22.98
CA ASP A 14 -3.61 2.48 -23.64
C ASP A 14 -2.49 1.97 -22.71
N THR A 15 -2.00 2.80 -21.79
CA THR A 15 -1.07 2.35 -20.75
C THR A 15 -1.76 1.40 -19.78
N LEU A 16 -2.99 1.70 -19.35
CA LEU A 16 -3.78 0.78 -18.53
C LEU A 16 -4.03 -0.56 -19.23
N ARG A 17 -4.35 -0.55 -20.55
CA ARG A 17 -4.49 -1.78 -21.35
C ARG A 17 -3.21 -2.62 -21.34
N LYS A 18 -2.07 -1.98 -21.55
CA LYS A 18 -0.75 -2.65 -21.50
C LYS A 18 -0.43 -3.24 -20.12
N CYS A 19 -0.98 -2.67 -19.06
CA CYS A 19 -0.87 -3.16 -17.69
C CYS A 19 -1.89 -4.29 -17.35
N GLY A 20 -2.65 -4.78 -18.32
CA GLY A 20 -3.68 -5.80 -18.08
C GLY A 20 -5.01 -5.24 -17.57
N GLY A 21 -5.30 -3.97 -17.89
CA GLY A 21 -6.56 -3.29 -17.59
C GLY A 21 -6.62 -2.57 -16.24
N TYR A 22 -5.56 -2.60 -15.41
CA TYR A 22 -5.52 -1.92 -14.11
C TYR A 22 -4.09 -1.52 -13.73
N ALA A 23 -3.97 -0.48 -12.92
CA ALA A 23 -2.69 -0.02 -12.38
C ALA A 23 -2.87 0.87 -11.15
N THR A 24 -1.79 1.03 -10.37
CA THR A 24 -1.69 2.12 -9.39
C THR A 24 -1.35 3.43 -10.11
N LEU A 25 -1.66 4.57 -9.48
CA LEU A 25 -1.19 5.86 -10.00
C LEU A 25 0.34 5.94 -10.07
N GLY A 26 1.05 5.33 -9.09
CA GLY A 26 2.50 5.24 -9.13
C GLY A 26 3.00 4.55 -10.40
N ASN A 27 2.41 3.42 -10.78
CA ASN A 27 2.75 2.73 -12.03
C ASN A 27 2.48 3.62 -13.25
N LEU A 28 1.33 4.30 -13.28
CA LEU A 28 0.99 5.19 -14.41
C LEU A 28 1.96 6.37 -14.54
N TYR A 29 2.44 6.95 -13.44
CA TYR A 29 3.42 8.04 -13.47
C TYR A 29 4.74 7.61 -14.13
N HIS A 30 5.13 6.34 -14.00
CA HIS A 30 6.34 5.79 -14.61
C HIS A 30 6.14 5.27 -16.04
N LEU A 31 4.94 4.78 -16.37
CA LEU A 31 4.70 4.04 -17.61
C LEU A 31 4.07 4.89 -18.72
N VAL A 32 3.34 5.97 -18.38
CA VAL A 32 2.75 6.84 -19.39
C VAL A 32 3.83 7.69 -20.05
N ASP A 33 3.93 7.62 -21.38
CA ASP A 33 4.87 8.48 -22.12
C ASP A 33 4.31 9.92 -22.19
N THR A 34 4.82 10.77 -21.34
CA THR A 34 4.41 12.18 -21.23
C THR A 34 5.30 13.14 -22.01
N LYS A 35 6.30 12.65 -22.76
CA LYS A 35 7.28 13.50 -23.47
C LYS A 35 6.66 14.46 -24.48
N SER A 36 5.54 14.05 -25.08
CA SER A 36 4.81 14.87 -26.06
C SER A 36 3.80 15.85 -25.42
N TRP A 37 3.66 15.84 -24.09
CA TRP A 37 2.69 16.66 -23.40
C TRP A 37 3.22 18.08 -23.19
N THR A 38 2.36 19.07 -23.43
CA THR A 38 2.71 20.49 -23.24
C THR A 38 2.54 20.97 -21.80
N THR A 39 1.96 20.14 -20.92
CA THR A 39 1.73 20.48 -19.52
C THR A 39 3.03 20.44 -18.72
N LYS A 40 3.17 21.38 -17.77
CA LYS A 40 4.29 21.41 -16.81
C LYS A 40 4.13 20.38 -15.67
N THR A 41 2.93 19.83 -15.48
CA THR A 41 2.59 18.90 -14.39
C THR A 41 1.92 17.63 -14.95
N PRO A 42 2.67 16.78 -15.67
CA PRO A 42 2.10 15.59 -16.32
C PRO A 42 1.47 14.61 -15.33
N ASN A 43 2.06 14.42 -14.15
CA ASN A 43 1.53 13.52 -13.13
C ASN A 43 0.15 13.98 -12.60
N GLU A 44 -0.04 15.29 -12.44
CA GLU A 44 -1.36 15.86 -12.09
C GLU A 44 -2.40 15.67 -13.20
N SER A 45 -1.95 15.78 -14.46
CA SER A 45 -2.81 15.52 -15.61
C SER A 45 -3.22 14.04 -15.67
N ILE A 46 -2.30 13.09 -15.42
CA ILE A 46 -2.61 11.66 -15.31
C ILE A 46 -3.64 11.44 -14.19
N ARG A 47 -3.38 12.00 -13.00
CA ARG A 47 -4.30 11.89 -11.86
C ARG A 47 -5.69 12.39 -12.19
N ARG A 48 -5.80 13.56 -12.81
CA ARG A 48 -7.08 14.12 -13.23
C ARG A 48 -7.79 13.22 -14.24
N ILE A 49 -7.06 12.67 -15.22
CA ILE A 49 -7.63 11.77 -16.24
C ILE A 49 -8.25 10.54 -15.58
N VAL A 50 -7.53 9.84 -14.70
CA VAL A 50 -8.08 8.64 -14.05
C VAL A 50 -9.24 8.92 -13.10
N GLN A 51 -9.35 10.16 -12.59
CA GLN A 51 -10.45 10.57 -11.69
C GLN A 51 -11.69 11.06 -12.44
N GLN A 52 -11.56 11.52 -13.69
CA GLN A 52 -12.62 12.19 -14.44
C GLN A 52 -13.06 11.43 -15.69
N SER A 53 -12.31 10.42 -16.14
CA SER A 53 -12.69 9.63 -17.33
C SER A 53 -13.76 8.61 -16.97
N ASP A 54 -14.82 8.58 -17.79
CA ASP A 54 -15.87 7.55 -17.69
C ASP A 54 -15.37 6.15 -18.08
N ASP A 55 -14.24 6.06 -18.80
CA ASP A 55 -13.61 4.80 -19.21
C ASP A 55 -12.78 4.16 -18.08
N ILE A 56 -12.63 4.83 -16.92
CA ILE A 56 -11.77 4.38 -15.82
C ILE A 56 -12.55 4.43 -14.51
N PHE A 57 -12.49 3.35 -13.75
CA PHE A 57 -13.09 3.30 -12.42
C PHE A 57 -12.05 3.02 -11.33
N LYS A 58 -12.41 3.40 -10.12
CA LYS A 58 -11.61 3.15 -8.93
C LYS A 58 -12.02 1.83 -8.30
N ILE A 59 -11.07 0.89 -8.17
CA ILE A 59 -11.30 -0.37 -7.44
C ILE A 59 -11.26 -0.09 -5.93
N GLN A 60 -10.18 0.56 -5.48
CA GLN A 60 -9.98 0.99 -4.09
C GLN A 60 -8.99 2.16 -4.05
N PRO A 61 -8.77 2.86 -2.90
CA PRO A 61 -7.78 3.92 -2.85
C PRO A 61 -6.42 3.46 -3.39
N GLY A 62 -5.94 4.14 -4.45
CA GLY A 62 -4.66 3.86 -5.11
C GLY A 62 -4.69 2.88 -6.27
N LEU A 63 -5.81 2.22 -6.55
CA LEU A 63 -5.92 1.25 -7.64
C LEU A 63 -7.06 1.60 -8.59
N TRP A 64 -6.73 1.69 -9.88
CA TRP A 64 -7.62 2.11 -10.96
C TRP A 64 -7.66 1.07 -12.06
N ALA A 65 -8.80 0.92 -12.71
CA ALA A 65 -8.97 -0.03 -13.82
C ALA A 65 -9.83 0.55 -14.93
N LEU A 66 -9.70 -0.05 -16.12
CA LEU A 66 -10.55 0.26 -17.27
C LEU A 66 -11.95 -0.30 -17.06
N GLU A 67 -12.95 0.51 -17.42
CA GLU A 67 -14.36 0.10 -17.35
C GLU A 67 -14.64 -1.14 -18.23
N GLU A 68 -14.04 -1.20 -19.41
CA GLU A 68 -14.14 -2.35 -20.33
C GLU A 68 -13.62 -3.66 -19.72
N CYS A 69 -12.67 -3.59 -18.76
CA CYS A 69 -12.08 -4.75 -18.06
C CYS A 69 -12.75 -5.03 -16.71
N ARG A 70 -13.81 -4.29 -16.32
CA ARG A 70 -14.42 -4.35 -14.98
C ARG A 70 -14.68 -5.79 -14.50
N ASN A 71 -15.40 -6.58 -15.28
CA ASN A 71 -15.79 -7.93 -14.89
C ASN A 71 -14.60 -8.87 -14.73
N GLU A 72 -13.58 -8.71 -15.57
CA GLU A 72 -12.37 -9.53 -15.53
C GLU A 72 -11.52 -9.16 -14.31
N VAL A 73 -11.30 -7.86 -14.10
CA VAL A 73 -10.51 -7.32 -13.00
C VAL A 73 -11.16 -7.63 -11.64
N MET A 74 -12.47 -7.43 -11.52
CA MET A 74 -13.21 -7.73 -10.30
C MET A 74 -13.15 -9.22 -9.96
N ARG A 75 -13.28 -10.10 -10.97
CA ARG A 75 -13.14 -11.56 -10.80
C ARG A 75 -11.71 -11.96 -10.43
N LYS A 76 -10.71 -11.33 -11.07
CA LYS A 76 -9.30 -11.60 -10.81
C LYS A 76 -8.88 -11.30 -9.37
N PHE A 77 -9.47 -10.28 -8.77
CA PHE A 77 -9.21 -9.88 -7.39
C PHE A 77 -10.23 -10.44 -6.39
N ASP A 78 -11.08 -11.39 -6.83
CA ASP A 78 -12.15 -12.01 -6.03
C ASP A 78 -13.11 -11.02 -5.35
N ILE A 79 -13.21 -9.78 -5.90
CA ILE A 79 -14.04 -8.70 -5.34
C ILE A 79 -15.54 -8.92 -5.61
N GLN A 80 -15.91 -9.85 -6.51
CA GLN A 80 -17.30 -10.17 -6.86
C GLN A 80 -17.89 -11.38 -6.12
N THR A 81 -17.08 -12.16 -5.44
CA THR A 81 -17.62 -13.25 -4.64
C THR A 81 -18.28 -12.68 -3.40
N LYS A 82 -19.53 -13.10 -3.12
CA LYS A 82 -20.32 -12.67 -1.96
C LYS A 82 -19.68 -13.01 -0.59
N GLU A 83 -18.47 -13.51 -0.57
CA GLU A 83 -17.71 -13.80 0.62
C GLU A 83 -16.80 -12.64 0.95
N ALA A 84 -17.20 -11.87 1.96
CA ALA A 84 -16.44 -10.73 2.50
C ALA A 84 -14.96 -11.05 2.82
N LYS A 85 -14.59 -12.32 2.93
CA LYS A 85 -13.24 -12.78 3.24
C LYS A 85 -12.23 -12.61 2.10
N ASP A 86 -12.66 -12.72 0.84
CA ASP A 86 -11.74 -12.65 -0.30
C ASP A 86 -11.41 -11.20 -0.67
N ASP A 87 -12.39 -10.30 -0.58
CA ASP A 87 -12.19 -8.86 -0.69
C ASP A 87 -11.25 -8.35 0.43
N GLU A 88 -11.39 -8.88 1.65
CA GLU A 88 -10.51 -8.58 2.76
C GLU A 88 -9.06 -9.04 2.50
N ARG A 89 -8.87 -10.25 1.96
CA ARG A 89 -7.52 -10.77 1.64
C ARG A 89 -6.81 -9.95 0.59
N PHE A 90 -7.52 -9.58 -0.49
CA PHE A 90 -6.97 -8.73 -1.53
C PHE A 90 -6.59 -7.37 -0.97
N THR A 91 -7.50 -6.71 -0.25
CA THR A 91 -7.28 -5.40 0.34
C THR A 91 -6.11 -5.42 1.32
N HIS A 92 -6.02 -6.43 2.17
CA HIS A 92 -4.91 -6.59 3.13
C HIS A 92 -3.57 -6.73 2.40
N GLY A 93 -3.45 -7.66 1.44
CA GLY A 93 -2.23 -7.86 0.64
C GLY A 93 -1.82 -6.63 -0.17
N PHE A 94 -2.80 -5.87 -0.67
CA PHE A 94 -2.56 -4.63 -1.40
C PHE A 94 -1.90 -3.56 -0.51
N TYR A 95 -2.41 -3.32 0.70
CA TYR A 95 -1.82 -2.33 1.60
C TYR A 95 -0.50 -2.79 2.22
N GLN A 96 -0.33 -4.10 2.48
CA GLN A 96 1.00 -4.64 2.79
C GLN A 96 1.99 -4.33 1.66
N GLY A 97 1.61 -4.55 0.41
CA GLY A 97 2.44 -4.25 -0.76
C GLY A 97 2.80 -2.76 -0.88
N LEU A 98 1.84 -1.85 -0.68
CA LEU A 98 2.13 -0.41 -0.66
C LEU A 98 3.13 -0.04 0.44
N LEU A 99 3.00 -0.62 1.64
CA LEU A 99 3.92 -0.38 2.75
C LEU A 99 5.33 -0.92 2.45
N ILE A 100 5.43 -2.08 1.79
CA ILE A 100 6.72 -2.63 1.34
C ILE A 100 7.38 -1.68 0.34
N GLU A 101 6.66 -1.28 -0.71
CA GLU A 101 7.17 -0.35 -1.74
C GLU A 101 7.62 0.99 -1.12
N ILE A 102 6.82 1.58 -0.22
CA ILE A 102 7.19 2.80 0.50
C ILE A 102 8.47 2.59 1.33
N GLY A 103 8.58 1.46 2.03
CA GLY A 103 9.75 1.11 2.83
C GLY A 103 11.01 0.99 1.97
N ASN A 104 10.91 0.29 0.83
CA ASN A 104 12.00 0.13 -0.14
C ASN A 104 12.43 1.49 -0.71
N MET A 105 11.48 2.35 -1.12
CA MET A 105 11.77 3.71 -1.59
C MET A 105 12.47 4.59 -0.53
N ARG A 106 12.27 4.28 0.76
CA ARG A 106 12.92 4.94 1.89
C ARG A 106 14.20 4.25 2.35
N HIS A 107 14.69 3.26 1.59
CA HIS A 107 15.91 2.50 1.89
C HIS A 107 15.85 1.69 3.20
N PHE A 108 14.64 1.31 3.66
CA PHE A 108 14.50 0.36 4.75
C PHE A 108 14.55 -1.08 4.21
N THR A 109 15.06 -1.99 5.03
CA THR A 109 14.88 -3.43 4.81
C THR A 109 13.44 -3.80 5.20
N THR A 110 12.65 -4.31 4.27
CA THR A 110 11.23 -4.63 4.46
C THR A 110 11.01 -6.12 4.65
N TYR A 111 10.07 -6.47 5.52
CA TYR A 111 9.71 -7.85 5.87
C TYR A 111 8.21 -8.00 6.04
N VAL A 112 7.67 -9.16 5.65
CA VAL A 112 6.31 -9.63 5.96
C VAL A 112 6.34 -11.05 6.55
N PRO A 113 5.33 -11.43 7.37
CA PRO A 113 5.21 -12.77 7.96
C PRO A 113 5.20 -13.87 6.89
N ALA A 114 5.72 -15.05 7.24
CA ALA A 114 5.80 -16.18 6.33
C ALA A 114 4.44 -16.58 5.72
N GLN A 115 3.35 -16.48 6.51
CA GLN A 115 1.99 -16.76 6.04
C GLN A 115 1.50 -15.78 4.96
N ASP A 116 2.06 -14.55 4.91
CA ASP A 116 1.63 -13.52 3.98
C ASP A 116 2.54 -13.41 2.75
N GLN A 117 3.73 -14.05 2.76
CA GLN A 117 4.73 -13.98 1.70
C GLN A 117 4.19 -14.35 0.32
N ASN A 118 3.21 -15.26 0.23
CA ASN A 118 2.59 -15.67 -1.02
C ASN A 118 1.31 -14.86 -1.37
N ARG A 119 0.87 -13.93 -0.52
CA ARG A 119 -0.18 -12.96 -0.89
C ARG A 119 0.31 -12.07 -2.03
N LYS A 120 -0.61 -11.59 -2.84
CA LYS A 120 -0.28 -10.78 -4.02
C LYS A 120 -0.49 -9.29 -3.75
N PHE A 121 0.48 -8.53 -4.19
CA PHE A 121 0.34 -7.11 -4.52
C PHE A 121 0.29 -7.00 -6.03
N LEU A 122 -0.89 -6.73 -6.58
CA LEU A 122 -1.16 -6.83 -8.01
C LEU A 122 -0.81 -8.25 -8.52
N GLU A 123 0.21 -8.40 -9.36
CA GLU A 123 0.65 -9.67 -9.93
C GLU A 123 1.78 -10.34 -9.14
N LYS A 124 2.48 -9.59 -8.29
CA LYS A 124 3.69 -10.06 -7.62
C LYS A 124 3.38 -10.57 -6.21
N PRO A 125 3.87 -11.74 -5.79
CA PRO A 125 3.80 -12.14 -4.39
C PRO A 125 4.64 -11.20 -3.52
N LEU A 126 4.18 -10.94 -2.28
CA LEU A 126 4.82 -10.00 -1.36
C LEU A 126 6.30 -10.36 -1.08
N LYS A 127 6.64 -11.65 -1.07
CA LYS A 127 8.03 -12.09 -0.89
C LYS A 127 8.98 -11.56 -1.96
N ASP A 128 8.50 -11.32 -3.19
CA ASP A 128 9.32 -10.82 -4.31
C ASP A 128 9.48 -9.28 -4.25
N LEU A 129 8.68 -8.62 -3.41
CA LEU A 129 8.78 -7.18 -3.15
C LEU A 129 9.64 -6.89 -1.92
N CYS A 130 9.62 -7.79 -0.93
CA CYS A 130 10.35 -7.62 0.31
C CYS A 130 11.87 -7.63 0.10
N SER A 131 12.58 -6.79 0.85
CA SER A 131 14.05 -6.82 0.86
C SER A 131 14.59 -8.06 1.58
N THR A 132 13.80 -8.65 2.47
CA THR A 132 14.15 -9.91 3.15
C THR A 132 12.90 -10.76 3.40
N ILE A 133 13.05 -12.09 3.21
CA ILE A 133 12.01 -13.08 3.54
C ILE A 133 12.19 -13.68 4.95
N ARG A 134 13.32 -13.38 5.60
CA ARG A 134 13.63 -13.82 6.95
C ARG A 134 13.82 -12.63 7.86
N ILE A 135 13.15 -12.66 9.01
CA ILE A 135 13.30 -11.60 10.00
C ILE A 135 14.74 -11.58 10.54
N PRO A 136 15.43 -10.44 10.60
CA PRO A 136 16.72 -10.33 11.26
C PRO A 136 16.63 -10.69 12.73
N SER A 137 17.69 -11.27 13.30
CA SER A 137 17.82 -11.43 14.75
C SER A 137 18.23 -10.09 15.36
N PHE A 138 17.26 -9.37 15.93
CA PHE A 138 17.47 -8.03 16.49
C PHE A 138 17.30 -7.96 18.02
N SER A 139 16.82 -9.07 18.65
CA SER A 139 16.55 -9.14 20.07
C SER A 139 16.41 -10.60 20.55
N TYR A 140 15.93 -10.78 21.81
CA TYR A 140 15.60 -12.07 22.38
C TYR A 140 14.57 -12.82 21.55
N GLY A 141 14.64 -14.17 21.59
CA GLY A 141 13.82 -15.03 20.74
C GLY A 141 12.31 -14.81 20.90
N ASN A 142 11.81 -14.57 22.11
CA ASN A 142 10.40 -14.28 22.36
C ASN A 142 9.94 -13.00 21.67
N LEU A 143 10.72 -11.92 21.74
CA LEU A 143 10.39 -10.63 21.08
C LEU A 143 10.49 -10.74 19.56
N THR A 144 11.52 -11.41 19.04
CA THR A 144 11.65 -11.68 17.61
C THR A 144 10.50 -12.55 17.09
N ASN A 145 10.07 -13.55 17.86
CA ASN A 145 8.91 -14.38 17.51
C ASN A 145 7.61 -13.59 17.52
N ARG A 146 7.44 -12.66 18.45
CA ARG A 146 6.30 -11.75 18.47
C ARG A 146 6.30 -10.84 17.24
N ALA A 147 7.43 -10.23 16.92
CA ALA A 147 7.58 -9.39 15.74
C ALA A 147 7.26 -10.13 14.43
N ARG A 148 7.58 -11.44 14.33
CA ARG A 148 7.23 -12.26 13.15
C ARG A 148 5.74 -12.32 12.82
N THR A 149 4.87 -11.94 13.73
CA THR A 149 3.42 -11.91 13.54
C THR A 149 2.88 -10.55 13.10
N VAL A 150 3.75 -9.54 12.96
CA VAL A 150 3.37 -8.19 12.51
C VAL A 150 3.32 -8.13 10.98
N ASP A 151 2.28 -7.52 10.43
CA ASP A 151 1.97 -7.55 9.00
C ASP A 151 3.06 -6.98 8.09
N VAL A 152 3.70 -5.86 8.49
CA VAL A 152 4.86 -5.29 7.78
C VAL A 152 5.83 -4.69 8.80
N ILE A 153 7.11 -4.96 8.63
CA ILE A 153 8.18 -4.36 9.45
C ILE A 153 9.20 -3.69 8.54
N TRP A 154 9.61 -2.49 8.93
CA TRP A 154 10.77 -1.81 8.34
C TRP A 154 11.94 -1.86 9.31
N PHE A 155 13.09 -2.33 8.83
CA PHE A 155 14.34 -2.34 9.56
C PHE A 155 15.28 -1.27 9.02
N ASN A 156 16.01 -0.59 9.90
CA ASN A 156 17.05 0.35 9.52
C ASN A 156 18.33 -0.39 9.05
N GLU A 157 19.34 0.36 8.64
CA GLU A 157 20.63 -0.17 8.15
C GLU A 157 21.32 -1.08 9.17
N ARG A 158 21.10 -0.86 10.47
CA ARG A 158 21.65 -1.69 11.57
C ARG A 158 20.78 -2.91 11.87
N LYS A 159 19.79 -3.22 11.04
CA LYS A 159 18.83 -4.31 11.21
C LYS A 159 17.97 -4.22 12.49
N MET A 160 17.84 -3.00 13.05
CA MET A 160 16.93 -2.75 14.16
C MET A 160 15.56 -2.33 13.62
N PRO A 161 14.44 -2.74 14.25
CA PRO A 161 13.11 -2.37 13.81
C PRO A 161 12.92 -0.86 13.93
N ASN A 162 12.54 -0.23 12.82
CA ASN A 162 12.21 1.20 12.75
C ASN A 162 10.71 1.44 12.85
N SER A 163 9.90 0.61 12.16
CA SER A 163 8.45 0.77 12.14
C SER A 163 7.76 -0.59 12.04
N PHE A 164 6.68 -0.73 12.79
CA PHE A 164 5.77 -1.87 12.76
C PHE A 164 4.40 -1.42 12.25
N PHE A 165 3.84 -2.14 11.30
CA PHE A 165 2.55 -1.84 10.69
C PHE A 165 1.61 -3.03 10.81
N GLU A 166 0.35 -2.76 11.18
CA GLU A 166 -0.76 -3.72 11.14
C GLU A 166 -1.83 -3.18 10.19
N VAL A 167 -2.26 -4.01 9.26
CA VAL A 167 -3.29 -3.67 8.26
C VAL A 167 -4.62 -4.25 8.71
N GLU A 168 -5.54 -3.37 9.13
CA GLU A 168 -6.77 -3.76 9.80
C GLU A 168 -8.00 -3.40 8.96
N HIS A 169 -8.44 -4.30 8.08
CA HIS A 169 -9.63 -4.07 7.28
C HIS A 169 -10.91 -4.26 8.10
N SER A 170 -11.14 -5.45 8.60
CA SER A 170 -12.32 -5.84 9.42
C SER A 170 -11.96 -6.46 10.77
N THR A 171 -10.69 -6.82 10.97
CA THR A 171 -10.17 -7.52 12.15
C THR A 171 -10.12 -6.66 13.40
N ASP A 172 -9.76 -7.22 14.55
CA ASP A 172 -9.78 -6.52 15.84
C ASP A 172 -8.52 -5.68 16.06
N ILE A 173 -8.65 -4.37 15.95
CA ILE A 173 -7.57 -3.39 16.23
C ILE A 173 -6.93 -3.61 17.62
N GLN A 174 -7.68 -4.12 18.60
CA GLN A 174 -7.12 -4.39 19.93
C GLN A 174 -6.03 -5.45 19.88
N ASN A 175 -6.19 -6.51 19.08
CA ASN A 175 -5.18 -7.55 18.93
C ASN A 175 -3.87 -6.99 18.37
N SER A 176 -3.96 -6.09 17.41
CA SER A 176 -2.80 -5.42 16.81
C SER A 176 -2.10 -4.49 17.80
N VAL A 177 -2.87 -3.72 18.57
CA VAL A 177 -2.28 -2.88 19.64
C VAL A 177 -1.63 -3.74 20.73
N THR A 178 -2.17 -4.92 21.04
CA THR A 178 -1.54 -5.86 21.98
C THR A 178 -0.17 -6.34 21.49
N LYS A 179 -0.01 -6.60 20.18
CA LYS A 179 1.32 -6.90 19.60
C LYS A 179 2.31 -5.75 19.82
N PHE A 180 1.83 -4.50 19.68
CA PHE A 180 2.67 -3.33 19.92
C PHE A 180 3.07 -3.15 21.38
N CYS A 181 2.19 -3.51 22.32
CA CYS A 181 2.56 -3.55 23.74
C CYS A 181 3.70 -4.53 24.01
N ASP A 182 3.67 -5.71 23.37
CA ASP A 182 4.73 -6.70 23.54
C ASP A 182 6.08 -6.24 22.92
N LEU A 183 6.06 -5.24 22.05
CA LEU A 183 7.22 -4.71 21.35
C LEU A 183 7.57 -3.27 21.77
N GLN A 184 6.99 -2.78 22.88
CA GLN A 184 7.10 -1.38 23.29
C GLN A 184 8.51 -0.94 23.71
N ASP A 185 9.40 -1.88 24.07
CA ASP A 185 10.77 -1.57 24.50
C ASP A 185 11.67 -1.09 23.34
N PHE A 186 11.25 -1.32 22.08
CA PHE A 186 11.98 -0.80 20.92
C PHE A 186 11.62 0.67 20.67
N SER A 187 12.62 1.48 20.32
CA SER A 187 12.43 2.86 19.84
C SER A 187 11.89 2.86 18.40
N SER A 188 10.72 2.25 18.21
CA SER A 188 10.08 2.08 16.90
C SER A 188 8.77 2.84 16.83
N ARG A 189 8.29 3.11 15.61
CA ARG A 189 6.95 3.62 15.35
C ARG A 189 5.98 2.45 15.22
N PHE A 190 4.79 2.62 15.74
CA PHE A 190 3.70 1.66 15.61
C PHE A 190 2.58 2.29 14.80
N CYS A 191 2.05 1.59 13.81
CA CYS A 191 1.05 2.14 12.92
C CYS A 191 -0.05 1.13 12.62
N ILE A 192 -1.30 1.53 12.86
CA ILE A 192 -2.50 0.84 12.38
C ILE A 192 -2.90 1.46 11.05
N VAL A 193 -2.97 0.63 10.01
CA VAL A 193 -3.40 1.01 8.65
C VAL A 193 -4.78 0.41 8.40
N ALA A 194 -5.81 1.25 8.24
CA ALA A 194 -7.19 0.81 8.17
C ALA A 194 -8.07 1.76 7.35
N PRO A 195 -9.30 1.38 6.96
CA PRO A 195 -10.26 2.30 6.37
C PRO A 195 -10.57 3.46 7.33
N LYS A 196 -10.79 4.66 6.78
CA LYS A 196 -11.04 5.88 7.56
C LYS A 196 -12.20 5.76 8.55
N ASN A 197 -13.24 5.00 8.22
CA ASN A 197 -14.40 4.78 9.08
C ASN A 197 -14.08 4.01 10.37
N ARG A 198 -12.89 3.37 10.46
CA ARG A 198 -12.44 2.68 11.68
C ARG A 198 -11.70 3.58 12.68
N MET A 199 -11.52 4.85 12.38
CA MET A 199 -10.85 5.81 13.25
C MET A 199 -11.48 5.89 14.66
N GLU A 200 -12.81 5.89 14.75
CA GLU A 200 -13.49 5.97 16.05
C GLU A 200 -13.29 4.69 16.88
N GLN A 201 -13.26 3.52 16.22
CA GLN A 201 -12.94 2.27 16.89
C GLN A 201 -11.49 2.29 17.42
N PHE A 202 -10.55 2.77 16.61
CA PHE A 202 -9.15 2.95 17.03
C PHE A 202 -9.05 3.85 18.26
N LYS A 203 -9.68 5.03 18.27
CA LYS A 203 -9.69 5.94 19.41
C LYS A 203 -10.26 5.26 20.67
N LYS A 204 -11.36 4.50 20.52
CA LYS A 204 -11.96 3.73 21.62
C LYS A 204 -11.02 2.68 22.19
N VAL A 205 -10.25 1.98 21.35
CA VAL A 205 -9.23 1.01 21.81
C VAL A 205 -8.12 1.75 22.54
N MET A 206 -7.58 2.82 21.96
CA MET A 206 -6.47 3.59 22.53
C MET A 206 -6.83 4.35 23.83
N SER A 207 -8.13 4.57 24.12
CA SER A 207 -8.56 5.18 25.37
C SER A 207 -8.51 4.23 26.58
N ARG A 208 -8.30 2.93 26.35
CA ARG A 208 -8.22 1.94 27.44
C ARG A 208 -6.93 2.08 28.23
N THR A 209 -7.00 1.97 29.55
CA THR A 209 -5.87 2.09 30.47
C THR A 209 -4.79 1.05 30.18
N ALA A 210 -5.16 -0.15 29.69
CA ALA A 210 -4.23 -1.20 29.32
C ALA A 210 -3.20 -0.79 28.23
N PHE A 211 -3.49 0.23 27.43
CA PHE A 211 -2.64 0.68 26.33
C PHE A 211 -1.94 2.02 26.62
N LYS A 212 -1.98 2.51 27.87
CA LYS A 212 -1.44 3.82 28.27
C LYS A 212 0.04 4.00 27.85
N ASP A 213 0.85 2.94 27.95
CA ASP A 213 2.30 3.02 27.76
C ASP A 213 2.71 3.09 26.28
N VAL A 214 1.81 2.65 25.37
CA VAL A 214 2.04 2.72 23.91
C VAL A 214 1.22 3.80 23.22
N LYS A 215 0.25 4.39 23.91
CA LYS A 215 -0.78 5.28 23.34
C LYS A 215 -0.21 6.40 22.47
N GLU A 216 0.81 7.08 22.94
CA GLU A 216 1.42 8.23 22.24
C GLU A 216 2.33 7.81 21.07
N ARG A 217 2.60 6.51 20.92
CA ARG A 217 3.49 5.96 19.92
C ARG A 217 2.75 5.21 18.80
N VAL A 218 1.45 4.95 18.97
CA VAL A 218 0.62 4.27 17.98
C VAL A 218 -0.12 5.28 17.12
N GLU A 219 0.19 5.31 15.84
CA GLU A 219 -0.44 6.17 14.87
C GLU A 219 -1.55 5.40 14.11
N PHE A 220 -2.60 6.11 13.71
CA PHE A 220 -3.57 5.61 12.74
C PHE A 220 -3.32 6.26 11.38
N ARG A 221 -3.24 5.44 10.35
CA ARG A 221 -3.15 5.89 8.95
C ARG A 221 -4.29 5.30 8.14
N SER A 222 -5.10 6.17 7.52
CA SER A 222 -6.12 5.68 6.62
C SER A 222 -5.52 5.14 5.32
N TYR A 223 -6.25 4.28 4.64
CA TYR A 223 -5.88 3.75 3.33
C TYR A 223 -5.55 4.87 2.33
N GLU A 224 -6.34 5.96 2.34
CA GLU A 224 -6.11 7.13 1.50
C GLU A 224 -4.78 7.85 1.84
N GLN A 225 -4.42 7.91 3.12
CA GLN A 225 -3.16 8.52 3.56
C GLN A 225 -1.95 7.70 3.12
N VAL A 226 -2.02 6.36 3.24
CA VAL A 226 -0.94 5.46 2.77
C VAL A 226 -0.80 5.56 1.26
N THR A 227 -1.92 5.53 0.53
CA THR A 227 -1.94 5.69 -0.93
C THR A 227 -1.34 7.02 -1.37
N LYS A 228 -1.74 8.13 -0.73
CA LYS A 228 -1.20 9.46 -1.04
C LYS A 228 0.30 9.54 -0.78
N LEU A 229 0.79 8.92 0.29
CA LEU A 229 2.21 8.84 0.58
C LEU A 229 2.96 8.09 -0.52
N TYR A 230 2.45 6.91 -0.92
CA TYR A 230 3.01 6.11 -2.01
C TYR A 230 3.10 6.91 -3.32
N GLU A 231 1.99 7.51 -3.74
CA GLU A 231 1.92 8.32 -4.95
C GLU A 231 2.91 9.50 -4.93
N THR A 232 3.04 10.18 -3.78
CA THR A 232 3.99 11.28 -3.61
C THR A 232 5.42 10.81 -3.76
N MET A 233 5.76 9.66 -3.21
CA MET A 233 7.10 9.09 -3.32
C MET A 233 7.42 8.62 -4.73
N CYS A 234 6.47 8.04 -5.46
CA CYS A 234 6.63 7.71 -6.89
C CYS A 234 6.93 8.97 -7.73
N ILE A 235 6.26 10.09 -7.45
CA ILE A 235 6.55 11.37 -8.12
C ILE A 235 7.97 11.85 -7.79
N GLN A 236 8.39 11.79 -6.54
CA GLN A 236 9.74 12.21 -6.12
C GLN A 236 10.83 11.37 -6.79
N GLN A 237 10.65 10.06 -6.92
CA GLN A 237 11.59 9.20 -7.62
C GLN A 237 11.69 9.53 -9.12
N SER A 238 10.58 9.86 -9.77
CA SER A 238 10.58 10.24 -11.19
C SER A 238 11.30 11.58 -11.44
N ILE A 239 11.33 12.46 -10.44
CA ILE A 239 12.05 13.75 -10.50
C ILE A 239 13.54 13.57 -10.12
N GLY A 240 13.84 12.75 -9.11
CA GLY A 240 15.20 12.50 -8.62
C GLY A 240 16.09 11.74 -9.62
N GLY A 241 15.54 11.05 -10.60
CA GLY A 241 16.28 10.45 -11.72
C GLY A 241 16.76 11.46 -12.77
N LEU A 242 16.53 12.76 -12.55
CA LEU A 242 16.98 13.87 -13.42
C LEU A 242 18.18 14.65 -12.84
N ILE A 243 18.75 14.21 -11.70
CA ILE A 243 19.96 14.81 -11.08
C ILE A 243 21.06 13.69 -11.01
#